data_de87766189d72839f5c9beb5998c1d87
#
_entry.id   de87766189d72839f5c9beb5998c1d87
#
_cell.length_a   1.000
_cell.length_b   1.000
_cell.length_c   1.000
_cell.angle_alpha   90.00
_cell.angle_beta   90.00
_cell.angle_gamma   90.00
#
_symmetry.space_group_name_H-M   'P 1'
#
loop_
_entity.id
_entity.type
_entity.pdbx_description
1 polymer ?
#
loop_
_entity_poly.entity_id
_entity_poly.type
_entity_poly.pdbx_seq_one_letter_code
_entity_poly.pdbx_strand_id
1 'polypeptide(L)'
;MQENIVILGTGFIAGYLNRGLHYLFSELRQPMVGNVCAIGKHPEKLASRTNILKDCVLCTDPIDSVLFKFHPTILIVAVPPTVSVDIAKTILLPYYNTLRAASQPLPDLYSFTPTPDENWYANLLGNDVSIVKILPNIFTDVHGIDITSVGINTISPTPAFKHSNRRVLLDILLTPYGKTVSLSASQALIFLAGKITSHVCCEACFCIHEAAQKAGLSVTLNDIGKAFQYAQRSFTKFFDDPIPSLRRNDVLPPTMQEFMHHFSNSWF
;
A
#
# COMPACT_ATOMS: atom_id res chain seq x y z
N MET A 1 -16.64 21.63 2.94
CA MET A 1 -15.92 21.74 1.64
C MET A 1 -15.66 20.31 1.20
N GLN A 2 -15.93 19.97 -0.04
CA GLN A 2 -15.66 18.63 -0.57
C GLN A 2 -14.20 18.56 -1.01
N GLU A 3 -13.56 17.41 -0.76
CA GLU A 3 -12.16 17.19 -1.12
C GLU A 3 -12.05 16.74 -2.59
N ASN A 4 -11.07 17.27 -3.31
CA ASN A 4 -10.70 16.81 -4.66
C ASN A 4 -9.47 15.93 -4.56
N ILE A 5 -9.55 14.71 -5.08
CA ILE A 5 -8.49 13.71 -5.00
C ILE A 5 -7.88 13.47 -6.38
N VAL A 6 -6.57 13.56 -6.48
CA VAL A 6 -5.82 13.10 -7.67
C VAL A 6 -4.97 11.90 -7.29
N ILE A 7 -5.16 10.78 -8.01
CA ILE A 7 -4.38 9.55 -7.86
C ILE A 7 -3.36 9.47 -8.99
N LEU A 8 -2.08 9.49 -8.62
CA LEU A 8 -0.98 9.30 -9.55
C LEU A 8 -0.71 7.81 -9.71
N GLY A 9 -1.17 7.27 -10.83
CA GLY A 9 -1.11 5.84 -11.14
C GLY A 9 -2.49 5.20 -11.27
N THR A 10 -2.60 4.21 -12.16
CA THR A 10 -3.82 3.43 -12.42
C THR A 10 -3.56 1.93 -12.28
N GLY A 11 -2.52 1.59 -11.51
CA GLY A 11 -2.10 0.22 -11.25
C GLY A 11 -2.93 -0.49 -10.19
N PHE A 12 -2.33 -1.54 -9.61
CA PHE A 12 -2.96 -2.37 -8.58
C PHE A 12 -3.45 -1.56 -7.36
N ILE A 13 -2.60 -0.67 -6.83
CA ILE A 13 -2.94 0.14 -5.65
C ILE A 13 -4.12 1.08 -5.93
N ALA A 14 -4.15 1.72 -7.10
CA ALA A 14 -5.29 2.58 -7.46
C ALA A 14 -6.60 1.78 -7.56
N GLY A 15 -6.57 0.58 -8.18
CA GLY A 15 -7.71 -0.33 -8.23
C GLY A 15 -8.15 -0.78 -6.84
N TYR A 16 -7.20 -1.08 -5.97
CA TYR A 16 -7.45 -1.40 -4.58
C TYR A 16 -8.16 -0.23 -3.84
N LEU A 17 -7.68 1.00 -4.01
CA LEU A 17 -8.26 2.18 -3.38
C LEU A 17 -9.70 2.47 -3.84
N ASN A 18 -10.09 2.01 -5.04
CA ASN A 18 -11.46 2.23 -5.53
C ASN A 18 -12.54 1.64 -4.61
N ARG A 19 -12.25 0.56 -3.87
CA ARG A 19 -13.16 0.03 -2.85
C ARG A 19 -13.39 1.04 -1.71
N GLY A 20 -12.32 1.67 -1.22
CA GLY A 20 -12.42 2.71 -0.20
C GLY A 20 -13.12 3.97 -0.72
N LEU A 21 -12.87 4.35 -1.97
CA LEU A 21 -13.59 5.44 -2.63
C LEU A 21 -15.07 5.13 -2.77
N HIS A 22 -15.41 3.91 -3.23
CA HIS A 22 -16.79 3.48 -3.33
C HIS A 22 -17.51 3.54 -1.97
N TYR A 23 -16.84 3.11 -0.91
CA TYR A 23 -17.36 3.24 0.45
C TYR A 23 -17.60 4.70 0.85
N LEU A 24 -16.67 5.60 0.54
CA LEU A 24 -16.82 7.05 0.77
C LEU A 24 -18.01 7.66 0.03
N PHE A 25 -18.31 7.17 -1.18
CA PHE A 25 -19.39 7.71 -2.00
C PHE A 25 -20.76 7.11 -1.66
N SER A 26 -20.81 5.79 -1.35
CA SER A 26 -22.07 5.06 -1.22
C SER A 26 -22.57 4.94 0.21
N GLU A 27 -21.67 4.83 1.19
CA GLU A 27 -22.05 4.53 2.58
C GLU A 27 -22.15 5.77 3.47
N LEU A 28 -21.54 6.89 3.05
CA LEU A 28 -21.60 8.11 3.83
C LEU A 28 -22.78 8.99 3.41
N ARG A 29 -23.56 9.44 4.40
CA ARG A 29 -24.72 10.33 4.18
C ARG A 29 -24.35 11.71 3.65
N GLN A 30 -23.09 12.14 3.82
CA GLN A 30 -22.58 13.39 3.28
C GLN A 30 -21.34 13.10 2.44
N PRO A 31 -21.32 13.50 1.16
CA PRO A 31 -20.15 13.30 0.32
C PRO A 31 -18.99 14.17 0.83
N MET A 32 -17.97 13.51 1.40
CA MET A 32 -16.74 14.18 1.83
C MET A 32 -15.83 14.48 0.63
N VAL A 33 -16.02 13.76 -0.45
CA VAL A 33 -15.21 13.84 -1.68
C VAL A 33 -16.06 14.38 -2.81
N GLY A 34 -15.55 15.39 -3.51
CA GLY A 34 -16.21 15.98 -4.68
C GLY A 34 -15.88 15.20 -5.95
N ASN A 35 -14.61 15.21 -6.31
CA ASN A 35 -14.12 14.61 -7.54
C ASN A 35 -12.87 13.77 -7.27
N VAL A 36 -12.74 12.67 -8.01
CA VAL A 36 -11.54 11.83 -8.01
C VAL A 36 -11.06 11.67 -9.44
N CYS A 37 -9.78 11.98 -9.67
CA CYS A 37 -9.12 11.77 -10.95
C CYS A 37 -7.96 10.78 -10.77
N ALA A 38 -7.89 9.74 -11.60
CA ALA A 38 -6.77 8.82 -11.63
C ALA A 38 -5.98 8.99 -12.94
N ILE A 39 -4.68 9.25 -12.83
CA ILE A 39 -3.81 9.54 -13.97
C ILE A 39 -3.00 8.31 -14.32
N GLY A 40 -3.10 7.85 -15.57
CA GLY A 40 -2.36 6.73 -16.12
C GLY A 40 -1.54 7.12 -17.34
N LYS A 41 -0.31 6.65 -17.42
CA LYS A 41 0.60 6.93 -18.53
C LYS A 41 0.20 6.23 -19.85
N HIS A 42 -0.55 5.14 -19.76
CA HIS A 42 -0.83 4.24 -20.87
C HIS A 42 -2.35 4.16 -21.17
N PRO A 43 -2.85 4.82 -22.23
CA PRO A 43 -4.28 4.83 -22.58
C PRO A 43 -4.87 3.42 -22.77
N GLU A 44 -4.09 2.51 -23.36
CA GLU A 44 -4.50 1.13 -23.59
C GLU A 44 -4.74 0.34 -22.29
N LYS A 45 -4.00 0.67 -21.23
CA LYS A 45 -4.20 0.07 -19.90
C LYS A 45 -5.38 0.71 -19.17
N LEU A 46 -5.67 1.97 -19.41
CA LEU A 46 -6.81 2.66 -18.84
C LEU A 46 -8.14 2.05 -19.27
N ALA A 47 -8.28 1.70 -20.55
CA ALA A 47 -9.50 1.07 -21.07
C ALA A 47 -9.85 -0.23 -20.31
N SER A 48 -8.84 -1.02 -19.93
CA SER A 48 -9.03 -2.24 -19.12
C SER A 48 -9.29 -1.97 -17.63
N ARG A 49 -9.10 -0.73 -17.16
CA ARG A 49 -9.27 -0.33 -15.77
C ARG A 49 -10.56 0.38 -15.44
N THR A 50 -11.39 0.72 -16.45
CA THR A 50 -12.64 1.44 -16.25
C THR A 50 -13.59 0.77 -15.26
N ASN A 51 -13.67 -0.57 -15.29
CA ASN A 51 -14.52 -1.34 -14.36
C ASN A 51 -13.94 -1.38 -12.94
N ILE A 52 -12.62 -1.24 -12.79
CA ILE A 52 -11.92 -1.30 -11.51
C ILE A 52 -11.90 0.08 -10.85
N LEU A 53 -11.77 1.14 -11.65
CA LEU A 53 -11.69 2.53 -11.21
C LEU A 53 -12.97 3.30 -11.55
N LYS A 54 -14.12 2.66 -11.34
CA LYS A 54 -15.45 3.18 -11.75
C LYS A 54 -15.83 4.51 -11.06
N ASP A 55 -15.28 4.77 -9.88
CA ASP A 55 -15.54 5.99 -9.12
C ASP A 55 -14.52 7.11 -9.40
N CYS A 56 -13.66 6.93 -10.43
CA CYS A 56 -12.63 7.87 -10.83
C CYS A 56 -12.84 8.38 -12.27
N VAL A 57 -12.53 9.65 -12.48
CA VAL A 57 -12.28 10.18 -13.82
C VAL A 57 -10.89 9.72 -14.25
N LEU A 58 -10.80 8.97 -15.34
CA LEU A 58 -9.52 8.48 -15.86
C LEU A 58 -8.92 9.50 -16.84
N CYS A 59 -7.63 9.82 -16.64
CA CYS A 59 -6.93 10.82 -17.42
C CYS A 59 -5.55 10.32 -17.89
N THR A 60 -5.16 10.70 -19.10
CA THR A 60 -3.84 10.44 -19.69
C THR A 60 -3.05 11.72 -19.95
N ASP A 61 -3.63 12.87 -19.63
CA ASP A 61 -2.97 14.15 -19.80
C ASP A 61 -1.69 14.24 -18.92
N PRO A 62 -0.75 15.11 -19.26
CA PRO A 62 0.43 15.36 -18.43
C PRO A 62 0.02 15.68 -16.98
N ILE A 63 0.72 15.08 -16.01
CA ILE A 63 0.37 15.17 -14.59
C ILE A 63 0.28 16.63 -14.13
N ASP A 64 1.25 17.46 -14.47
CA ASP A 64 1.29 18.89 -14.13
C ASP A 64 0.05 19.63 -14.65
N SER A 65 -0.35 19.40 -15.89
CA SER A 65 -1.58 19.97 -16.47
C SER A 65 -2.82 19.58 -15.67
N VAL A 66 -2.93 18.31 -15.29
CA VAL A 66 -4.07 17.82 -14.49
C VAL A 66 -4.06 18.44 -13.10
N LEU A 67 -2.91 18.55 -12.45
CA LEU A 67 -2.80 19.12 -11.12
C LEU A 67 -3.30 20.57 -11.09
N PHE A 68 -2.88 21.39 -12.06
CA PHE A 68 -3.32 22.78 -12.17
C PHE A 68 -4.79 22.94 -12.56
N LYS A 69 -5.32 22.02 -13.37
CA LYS A 69 -6.74 22.03 -13.78
C LYS A 69 -7.69 21.55 -12.69
N PHE A 70 -7.26 20.52 -11.95
CA PHE A 70 -8.12 19.81 -11.00
C PHE A 70 -8.07 20.40 -9.60
N HIS A 71 -7.04 21.19 -9.28
CA HIS A 71 -6.81 21.79 -7.97
C HIS A 71 -7.02 20.77 -6.81
N PRO A 72 -6.22 19.69 -6.76
CA PRO A 72 -6.42 18.67 -5.72
C PRO A 72 -6.20 19.25 -4.33
N THR A 73 -6.97 18.76 -3.39
CA THR A 73 -6.77 18.95 -1.95
C THR A 73 -6.02 17.75 -1.35
N ILE A 74 -6.06 16.61 -2.04
CA ILE A 74 -5.33 15.39 -1.69
C ILE A 74 -4.68 14.82 -2.95
N LEU A 75 -3.38 14.55 -2.84
CA LEU A 75 -2.59 13.83 -3.83
C LEU A 75 -2.27 12.42 -3.32
N ILE A 76 -2.62 11.41 -4.10
CA ILE A 76 -2.29 10.01 -3.79
C ILE A 76 -1.22 9.51 -4.76
N VAL A 77 -0.07 9.09 -4.22
CA VAL A 77 1.02 8.48 -5.00
C VAL A 77 0.87 6.97 -4.94
N ALA A 78 0.46 6.36 -6.07
CA ALA A 78 0.17 4.94 -6.23
C ALA A 78 0.93 4.32 -7.43
N VAL A 79 2.19 4.75 -7.62
CA VAL A 79 3.12 4.29 -8.67
C VAL A 79 4.28 3.49 -8.07
N PRO A 80 5.06 2.75 -8.88
CA PRO A 80 6.26 2.08 -8.40
C PRO A 80 7.26 3.04 -7.71
N PRO A 81 8.09 2.56 -6.76
CA PRO A 81 9.01 3.39 -5.98
C PRO A 81 9.93 4.29 -6.80
N THR A 82 10.55 3.75 -7.85
CA THR A 82 11.44 4.51 -8.74
C THR A 82 10.70 5.66 -9.44
N VAL A 83 9.50 5.38 -9.94
CA VAL A 83 8.64 6.36 -10.61
C VAL A 83 8.16 7.43 -9.63
N SER A 84 7.91 7.07 -8.36
CA SER A 84 7.47 8.03 -7.34
C SER A 84 8.55 9.06 -7.01
N VAL A 85 9.82 8.65 -7.00
CA VAL A 85 10.96 9.57 -6.80
C VAL A 85 11.08 10.58 -7.94
N ASP A 86 10.94 10.09 -9.18
CA ASP A 86 11.01 10.95 -10.36
C ASP A 86 9.86 11.96 -10.39
N ILE A 87 8.63 11.49 -10.18
CA ILE A 87 7.44 12.36 -10.10
C ILE A 87 7.61 13.40 -8.98
N ALA A 88 8.08 12.99 -7.81
CA ALA A 88 8.26 13.90 -6.69
C ALA A 88 9.23 15.04 -7.03
N LYS A 89 10.36 14.73 -7.67
CA LYS A 89 11.38 15.71 -8.03
C LYS A 89 10.98 16.59 -9.23
N THR A 90 10.39 15.98 -10.26
CA THR A 90 10.18 16.68 -11.55
C THR A 90 8.80 17.35 -11.65
N ILE A 91 7.83 16.92 -10.88
CA ILE A 91 6.45 17.39 -10.97
C ILE A 91 5.95 17.95 -9.63
N LEU A 92 6.02 17.15 -8.55
CA LEU A 92 5.42 17.59 -7.27
C LEU A 92 6.20 18.77 -6.66
N LEU A 93 7.53 18.74 -6.65
CA LEU A 93 8.32 19.84 -6.10
C LEU A 93 8.04 21.18 -6.83
N PRO A 94 8.07 21.26 -8.17
CA PRO A 94 7.67 22.49 -8.87
C PRO A 94 6.22 22.90 -8.58
N TYR A 95 5.28 21.95 -8.53
CA TYR A 95 3.87 22.22 -8.25
C TYR A 95 3.66 22.83 -6.86
N TYR A 96 4.23 22.24 -5.80
CA TYR A 96 4.16 22.79 -4.44
C TYR A 96 4.82 24.16 -4.33
N ASN A 97 5.95 24.38 -5.01
CA ASN A 97 6.60 25.68 -5.05
C ASN A 97 5.74 26.76 -5.73
N THR A 98 5.05 26.40 -6.81
CA THR A 98 4.09 27.32 -7.48
C THR A 98 2.93 27.68 -6.56
N LEU A 99 2.37 26.71 -5.84
CA LEU A 99 1.29 26.97 -4.87
C LEU A 99 1.75 27.90 -3.74
N ARG A 100 2.97 27.70 -3.20
CA ARG A 100 3.54 28.57 -2.18
C ARG A 100 3.72 29.99 -2.68
N ALA A 101 4.31 30.15 -3.87
CA ALA A 101 4.51 31.47 -4.49
C ALA A 101 3.19 32.21 -4.69
N ALA A 102 2.10 31.46 -4.96
CA ALA A 102 0.76 32.02 -5.12
C ALA A 102 -0.04 32.11 -3.79
N SER A 103 0.56 31.77 -2.65
CA SER A 103 -0.10 31.69 -1.33
C SER A 103 -1.35 30.81 -1.35
N GLN A 104 -1.37 29.75 -2.16
CA GLN A 104 -2.47 28.81 -2.26
C GLN A 104 -2.32 27.67 -1.24
N PRO A 105 -3.44 27.09 -0.77
CA PRO A 105 -3.39 25.92 0.12
C PRO A 105 -2.64 24.75 -0.52
N LEU A 106 -1.80 24.09 0.27
CA LEU A 106 -1.06 22.91 -0.17
C LEU A 106 -1.93 21.67 -0.03
N PRO A 107 -1.97 20.78 -1.02
CA PRO A 107 -2.65 19.48 -0.88
C PRO A 107 -1.90 18.56 0.08
N ASP A 108 -2.65 17.71 0.80
CA ASP A 108 -2.07 16.62 1.55
C ASP A 108 -1.51 15.56 0.59
N LEU A 109 -0.37 14.96 0.92
CA LEU A 109 0.27 13.91 0.14
C LEU A 109 0.11 12.54 0.82
N TYR A 110 -0.58 11.62 0.18
CA TYR A 110 -0.76 10.24 0.62
C TYR A 110 0.12 9.32 -0.24
N SER A 111 1.19 8.80 0.33
CA SER A 111 2.11 7.90 -0.39
C SER A 111 1.81 6.44 -0.08
N PHE A 112 1.38 5.69 -1.09
CA PHE A 112 1.16 4.25 -1.03
C PHE A 112 2.35 3.43 -1.55
N THR A 113 3.50 4.06 -1.72
CA THR A 113 4.72 3.38 -2.14
C THR A 113 5.51 2.88 -0.93
N PRO A 114 6.14 1.70 -0.97
CA PRO A 114 6.96 1.22 0.14
C PRO A 114 8.19 2.12 0.41
N THR A 115 8.75 2.73 -0.63
CA THR A 115 9.83 3.70 -0.59
C THR A 115 9.57 4.81 -1.61
N PRO A 116 10.03 6.06 -1.40
CA PRO A 116 10.68 6.59 -0.20
C PRO A 116 9.74 6.76 1.01
N ASP A 117 10.32 7.07 2.17
CA ASP A 117 9.55 7.32 3.40
C ASP A 117 9.00 8.76 3.47
N GLU A 118 8.19 9.04 4.49
CA GLU A 118 7.55 10.33 4.70
C GLU A 118 8.57 11.45 4.98
N ASN A 119 9.70 11.14 5.61
CA ASN A 119 10.73 12.11 5.92
C ASN A 119 11.49 12.54 4.66
N TRP A 120 11.71 11.60 3.74
CA TRP A 120 12.30 11.93 2.45
C TRP A 120 11.40 12.90 1.65
N TYR A 121 10.09 12.64 1.62
CA TYR A 121 9.14 13.56 0.98
C TYR A 121 9.13 14.93 1.69
N ALA A 122 9.11 14.97 3.02
CA ALA A 122 9.12 16.21 3.78
C ALA A 122 10.41 17.03 3.53
N ASN A 123 11.56 16.37 3.45
CA ASN A 123 12.83 17.03 3.12
C ASN A 123 12.83 17.59 1.69
N LEU A 124 12.18 16.90 0.74
CA LEU A 124 12.12 17.34 -0.64
C LEU A 124 11.06 18.43 -0.86
N LEU A 125 9.85 18.21 -0.34
CA LEU A 125 8.68 19.05 -0.64
C LEU A 125 8.47 20.19 0.36
N GLY A 126 9.08 20.11 1.53
CA GLY A 126 8.95 21.07 2.63
C GLY A 126 8.16 20.49 3.83
N ASN A 127 8.55 20.92 5.04
CA ASN A 127 7.94 20.46 6.30
C ASN A 127 6.53 21.02 6.54
N ASP A 128 6.10 21.97 5.73
CA ASP A 128 4.76 22.56 5.70
C ASP A 128 3.75 21.69 4.93
N VAL A 129 4.24 20.74 4.13
CA VAL A 129 3.39 19.78 3.44
C VAL A 129 2.92 18.68 4.40
N SER A 130 1.62 18.47 4.44
CA SER A 130 0.99 17.40 5.19
C SER A 130 1.18 16.07 4.45
N ILE A 131 2.04 15.19 4.96
CA ILE A 131 2.43 13.94 4.28
C ILE A 131 2.12 12.74 5.19
N VAL A 132 1.55 11.70 4.60
CA VAL A 132 1.39 10.41 5.24
C VAL A 132 1.81 9.28 4.31
N LYS A 133 2.68 8.41 4.80
CA LYS A 133 2.99 7.17 4.14
C LYS A 133 2.03 6.09 4.60
N ILE A 134 1.54 5.30 3.66
CA ILE A 134 0.51 4.28 3.91
C ILE A 134 1.00 2.96 3.34
N LEU A 135 1.04 1.94 4.18
CA LEU A 135 1.24 0.56 3.76
C LEU A 135 -0.07 -0.18 4.01
N PRO A 136 -0.94 -0.28 3.00
CA PRO A 136 -2.26 -0.86 3.15
C PRO A 136 -2.17 -2.38 3.32
N ASN A 137 -3.23 -2.97 3.85
CA ASN A 137 -3.39 -4.40 3.85
C ASN A 137 -3.88 -4.88 2.47
N ILE A 138 -2.96 -5.06 1.54
CA ILE A 138 -3.25 -5.37 0.13
C ILE A 138 -3.69 -6.82 -0.13
N PHE A 139 -3.74 -7.66 0.90
CA PHE A 139 -4.00 -9.10 0.78
C PHE A 139 -5.44 -9.49 1.11
N THR A 140 -6.36 -8.50 1.20
CA THR A 140 -7.76 -8.72 1.57
C THR A 140 -8.58 -9.49 0.55
N ASP A 141 -8.19 -9.49 -0.72
CA ASP A 141 -9.00 -10.05 -1.82
C ASP A 141 -8.35 -11.23 -2.56
N VAL A 142 -7.17 -11.65 -2.13
CA VAL A 142 -6.56 -12.84 -2.72
C VAL A 142 -7.39 -14.04 -2.26
N HIS A 143 -8.13 -14.66 -3.17
CA HIS A 143 -8.93 -15.87 -2.96
C HIS A 143 -10.26 -15.70 -2.20
N GLY A 144 -10.86 -14.50 -2.16
CA GLY A 144 -12.19 -14.30 -1.57
C GLY A 144 -12.27 -14.47 -0.06
N ILE A 145 -11.14 -14.43 0.63
CA ILE A 145 -11.10 -14.46 2.10
C ILE A 145 -11.40 -13.05 2.60
N ASP A 146 -12.49 -12.89 3.35
CA ASP A 146 -12.76 -11.66 4.07
C ASP A 146 -11.82 -11.53 5.27
N ILE A 147 -10.74 -10.76 5.12
CA ILE A 147 -9.78 -10.45 6.18
C ILE A 147 -9.94 -9.02 6.71
N THR A 148 -11.05 -8.35 6.39
CA THR A 148 -11.31 -6.99 6.88
C THR A 148 -11.28 -6.89 8.40
N SER A 149 -11.73 -7.94 9.10
CA SER A 149 -11.71 -8.03 10.57
C SER A 149 -10.31 -8.19 11.17
N VAL A 150 -9.33 -8.69 10.40
CA VAL A 150 -7.96 -8.96 10.86
C VAL A 150 -6.92 -8.15 10.08
N GLY A 151 -7.35 -7.44 9.05
CA GLY A 151 -6.47 -6.60 8.25
C GLY A 151 -5.91 -5.41 9.04
N ILE A 152 -4.63 -5.09 8.83
CA ILE A 152 -3.98 -3.94 9.45
C ILE A 152 -3.34 -3.09 8.38
N ASN A 153 -3.80 -1.84 8.29
CA ASN A 153 -3.14 -0.79 7.53
C ASN A 153 -2.16 -0.07 8.45
N THR A 154 -0.96 0.22 7.97
CA THR A 154 -0.01 1.03 8.74
C THR A 154 0.16 2.38 8.09
N ILE A 155 0.19 3.42 8.91
CA ILE A 155 0.46 4.78 8.48
C ILE A 155 1.64 5.37 9.23
N SER A 156 2.46 6.16 8.53
CA SER A 156 3.55 6.95 9.11
C SER A 156 3.33 8.41 8.71
N PRO A 157 2.72 9.21 9.59
CA PRO A 157 2.41 10.61 9.29
C PRO A 157 3.55 11.55 9.69
N THR A 158 3.78 12.60 8.89
CA THR A 158 4.58 13.76 9.32
C THR A 158 3.87 14.55 10.43
N PRO A 159 4.60 15.41 11.18
CA PRO A 159 3.96 16.31 12.16
C PRO A 159 2.83 17.16 11.54
N ALA A 160 3.03 17.70 10.34
CA ALA A 160 2.00 18.48 9.64
C ALA A 160 0.71 17.69 9.40
N PHE A 161 0.82 16.40 9.02
CA PHE A 161 -0.36 15.54 8.80
C PHE A 161 -1.12 15.23 10.09
N LYS A 162 -0.45 15.13 11.23
CA LYS A 162 -1.12 14.87 12.52
C LYS A 162 -2.15 15.92 12.89
N HIS A 163 -2.01 17.12 12.35
CA HIS A 163 -2.92 18.24 12.56
C HIS A 163 -3.89 18.45 11.38
N SER A 164 -3.82 17.61 10.35
CA SER A 164 -4.72 17.70 9.20
C SER A 164 -6.13 17.22 9.55
N ASN A 165 -7.13 18.03 9.18
CA ASN A 165 -8.55 17.66 9.29
C ASN A 165 -8.92 16.50 8.35
N ARG A 166 -8.07 16.19 7.36
CA ARG A 166 -8.30 15.13 6.36
C ARG A 166 -7.91 13.74 6.88
N ARG A 167 -7.38 13.65 8.09
CA ARG A 167 -7.09 12.35 8.71
C ARG A 167 -8.33 11.47 8.80
N VAL A 168 -9.48 12.04 9.13
CA VAL A 168 -10.76 11.30 9.18
C VAL A 168 -11.09 10.69 7.83
N LEU A 169 -10.85 11.41 6.73
CA LEU A 169 -11.07 10.90 5.38
C LEU A 169 -10.16 9.72 5.07
N LEU A 170 -8.87 9.79 5.46
CA LEU A 170 -7.94 8.67 5.31
C LEU A 170 -8.40 7.43 6.08
N ASP A 171 -8.83 7.60 7.33
CA ASP A 171 -9.30 6.49 8.16
C ASP A 171 -10.53 5.82 7.52
N ILE A 172 -11.47 6.61 6.99
CA ILE A 172 -12.63 6.09 6.27
C ILE A 172 -12.22 5.40 4.96
N LEU A 173 -11.32 5.99 4.17
CA LEU A 173 -10.80 5.40 2.94
C LEU A 173 -10.16 4.03 3.18
N LEU A 174 -9.53 3.85 4.34
CA LEU A 174 -8.84 2.60 4.71
C LEU A 174 -9.75 1.60 5.45
N THR A 175 -10.94 1.99 5.88
CA THR A 175 -11.87 1.13 6.64
C THR A 175 -12.16 -0.22 5.96
N PRO A 176 -12.41 -0.30 4.63
CA PRO A 176 -12.68 -1.58 3.97
C PRO A 176 -11.50 -2.56 3.98
N TYR A 177 -10.33 -2.12 4.41
CA TYR A 177 -9.09 -2.92 4.39
C TYR A 177 -8.62 -3.33 5.78
N GLY A 178 -9.37 -2.98 6.81
CA GLY A 178 -9.09 -3.33 8.17
C GLY A 178 -8.68 -2.13 9.05
N LYS A 179 -8.12 -2.42 10.22
CA LYS A 179 -7.76 -1.43 11.22
C LYS A 179 -6.52 -0.62 10.80
N THR A 180 -6.55 0.68 11.02
CA THR A 180 -5.40 1.58 10.78
C THR A 180 -4.59 1.78 12.06
N VAL A 181 -3.26 1.58 11.96
CA VAL A 181 -2.30 1.75 13.06
C VAL A 181 -1.21 2.74 12.64
N SER A 182 -0.95 3.73 13.48
CA SER A 182 0.15 4.69 13.27
C SER A 182 1.45 4.13 13.81
N LEU A 183 2.47 4.06 12.97
CA LEU A 183 3.81 3.55 13.27
C LEU A 183 4.87 4.56 12.83
N SER A 184 6.07 4.48 13.39
CA SER A 184 7.25 5.14 12.83
C SER A 184 7.69 4.46 11.54
N ALA A 185 8.48 5.14 10.69
CA ALA A 185 8.99 4.57 9.43
C ALA A 185 9.71 3.22 9.66
N SER A 186 10.56 3.13 10.68
CA SER A 186 11.28 1.90 11.02
C SER A 186 10.35 0.75 11.45
N GLN A 187 9.35 1.05 12.29
CA GLN A 187 8.35 0.08 12.70
C GLN A 187 7.48 -0.36 11.52
N ALA A 188 7.12 0.55 10.62
CA ALA A 188 6.35 0.25 9.43
C ALA A 188 7.10 -0.71 8.48
N LEU A 189 8.42 -0.58 8.34
CA LEU A 189 9.25 -1.49 7.56
C LEU A 189 9.28 -2.91 8.15
N ILE A 190 9.42 -3.03 9.47
CA ILE A 190 9.36 -4.34 10.15
C ILE A 190 7.98 -4.98 9.95
N PHE A 191 6.93 -4.18 10.06
CA PHE A 191 5.57 -4.65 9.84
C PHE A 191 5.32 -5.07 8.38
N LEU A 192 5.88 -4.34 7.41
CA LEU A 192 5.84 -4.70 6.00
C LEU A 192 6.54 -6.03 5.73
N ALA A 193 7.71 -6.25 6.31
CA ALA A 193 8.42 -7.52 6.20
C ALA A 193 7.57 -8.69 6.72
N GLY A 194 6.89 -8.51 7.86
CA GLY A 194 5.95 -9.51 8.38
C GLY A 194 4.77 -9.78 7.45
N LYS A 195 4.21 -8.74 6.81
CA LYS A 195 3.14 -8.89 5.82
C LYS A 195 3.59 -9.66 4.57
N ILE A 196 4.78 -9.34 4.04
CA ILE A 196 5.34 -10.02 2.88
C ILE A 196 5.55 -11.51 3.20
N THR A 197 6.11 -11.81 4.37
CA THR A 197 6.30 -13.19 4.83
C THR A 197 4.97 -13.94 4.92
N SER A 198 3.92 -13.31 5.48
CA SER A 198 2.59 -13.91 5.57
C SER A 198 2.00 -14.19 4.18
N HIS A 199 2.18 -13.27 3.22
CA HIS A 199 1.72 -13.47 1.85
C HIS A 199 2.44 -14.64 1.18
N VAL A 200 3.76 -14.71 1.28
CA VAL A 200 4.54 -15.83 0.74
C VAL A 200 4.08 -17.16 1.33
N CYS A 201 3.78 -17.20 2.63
CA CYS A 201 3.21 -18.40 3.26
C CYS A 201 1.85 -18.77 2.68
N CYS A 202 0.96 -17.79 2.43
CA CYS A 202 -0.34 -18.05 1.81
C CYS A 202 -0.17 -18.62 0.39
N GLU A 203 0.65 -18.00 -0.45
CA GLU A 203 0.93 -18.48 -1.81
C GLU A 203 1.52 -19.90 -1.80
N ALA A 204 2.43 -20.19 -0.87
CA ALA A 204 2.96 -21.53 -0.69
C ALA A 204 1.86 -22.54 -0.34
N CYS A 205 0.91 -22.17 0.51
CA CYS A 205 -0.25 -23.04 0.84
C CYS A 205 -1.08 -23.36 -0.40
N PHE A 206 -1.34 -22.40 -1.28
CA PHE A 206 -2.08 -22.61 -2.52
C PHE A 206 -1.31 -23.50 -3.49
N CYS A 207 -0.02 -23.26 -3.69
CA CYS A 207 0.82 -24.13 -4.54
C CYS A 207 0.84 -25.57 -4.05
N ILE A 208 0.94 -25.79 -2.73
CA ILE A 208 0.89 -27.12 -2.12
C ILE A 208 -0.47 -27.77 -2.36
N HIS A 209 -1.57 -27.03 -2.19
CA HIS A 209 -2.92 -27.53 -2.43
C HIS A 209 -3.13 -27.95 -3.88
N GLU A 210 -2.73 -27.12 -4.84
CA GLU A 210 -2.80 -27.45 -6.27
C GLU A 210 -1.95 -28.71 -6.61
N ALA A 211 -0.75 -28.79 -6.06
CA ALA A 211 0.11 -29.96 -6.27
C ALA A 211 -0.52 -31.23 -5.67
N ALA A 212 -1.10 -31.13 -4.47
CA ALA A 212 -1.81 -32.24 -3.84
C ALA A 212 -3.01 -32.70 -4.68
N GLN A 213 -3.83 -31.77 -5.20
CA GLN A 213 -4.94 -32.09 -6.08
C GLN A 213 -4.48 -32.80 -7.37
N LYS A 214 -3.42 -32.29 -8.03
CA LYS A 214 -2.84 -32.91 -9.22
C LYS A 214 -2.31 -34.33 -8.94
N ALA A 215 -1.85 -34.59 -7.72
CA ALA A 215 -1.39 -35.91 -7.26
C ALA A 215 -2.54 -36.82 -6.78
N GLY A 216 -3.80 -36.39 -6.86
CA GLY A 216 -4.96 -37.15 -6.41
C GLY A 216 -5.09 -37.27 -4.89
N LEU A 217 -4.43 -36.40 -4.13
CA LEU A 217 -4.48 -36.39 -2.67
C LEU A 217 -5.64 -35.51 -2.17
N SER A 218 -6.43 -36.04 -1.23
CA SER A 218 -7.56 -35.33 -0.61
C SER A 218 -7.07 -34.44 0.54
N VAL A 219 -6.23 -33.44 0.24
CA VAL A 219 -5.74 -32.46 1.20
C VAL A 219 -6.47 -31.14 0.97
N THR A 220 -7.11 -30.59 2.02
CA THR A 220 -7.80 -29.31 1.91
C THR A 220 -6.87 -28.13 2.23
N LEU A 221 -7.21 -26.93 1.72
CA LEU A 221 -6.51 -25.69 2.12
C LEU A 221 -6.52 -25.48 3.64
N ASN A 222 -7.60 -25.91 4.32
CA ASN A 222 -7.70 -25.82 5.78
C ASN A 222 -6.69 -26.71 6.48
N ASP A 223 -6.43 -27.91 5.96
CA ASP A 223 -5.43 -28.83 6.52
C ASP A 223 -4.02 -28.27 6.34
N ILE A 224 -3.73 -27.71 5.18
CA ILE A 224 -2.47 -27.04 4.89
C ILE A 224 -2.32 -25.81 5.79
N GLY A 225 -3.36 -24.98 5.91
CA GLY A 225 -3.36 -23.81 6.76
C GLY A 225 -3.12 -24.14 8.25
N LYS A 226 -3.73 -25.23 8.75
CA LYS A 226 -3.47 -25.74 10.12
C LYS A 226 -2.02 -26.20 10.29
N ALA A 227 -1.46 -26.88 9.30
CA ALA A 227 -0.04 -27.29 9.33
C ALA A 227 0.89 -26.09 9.39
N PHE A 228 0.60 -25.05 8.59
CA PHE A 228 1.35 -23.79 8.64
C PHE A 228 1.21 -23.05 9.97
N GLN A 229 0.00 -22.99 10.54
CA GLN A 229 -0.22 -22.40 11.89
C GLN A 229 0.56 -23.16 12.96
N TYR A 230 0.60 -24.48 12.87
CA TYR A 230 1.39 -25.28 13.79
C TYR A 230 2.89 -25.02 13.64
N ALA A 231 3.40 -24.96 12.40
CA ALA A 231 4.78 -24.62 12.13
C ALA A 231 5.11 -23.20 12.61
N GLN A 232 4.22 -22.24 12.40
CA GLN A 232 4.39 -20.85 12.85
C GLN A 232 4.44 -20.74 14.38
N ARG A 233 3.59 -21.49 15.10
CA ARG A 233 3.64 -21.57 16.58
C ARG A 233 4.95 -22.18 17.08
N SER A 234 5.45 -23.18 16.38
CA SER A 234 6.75 -23.78 16.67
C SER A 234 7.88 -22.79 16.41
N PHE A 235 7.76 -21.98 15.35
CA PHE A 235 8.69 -20.90 15.00
C PHE A 235 8.67 -19.77 16.03
N THR A 236 7.52 -19.39 16.57
CA THR A 236 7.38 -18.35 17.61
C THR A 236 8.05 -18.81 18.92
N LYS A 237 7.85 -20.06 19.34
CA LYS A 237 8.58 -20.65 20.46
C LYS A 237 10.11 -20.65 20.25
N PHE A 238 10.50 -20.80 19.01
CA PHE A 238 11.90 -20.76 18.59
C PHE A 238 12.52 -19.36 18.71
N PHE A 239 11.73 -18.28 18.55
CA PHE A 239 12.18 -16.89 18.71
C PHE A 239 12.07 -16.36 20.15
N ASP A 240 11.15 -16.91 20.95
CA ASP A 240 11.01 -16.54 22.38
C ASP A 240 12.17 -17.12 23.23
N ASP A 241 12.83 -18.17 22.76
CA ASP A 241 14.08 -18.66 23.33
C ASP A 241 15.23 -18.24 22.40
N PRO A 242 15.99 -17.15 22.74
CA PRO A 242 17.04 -16.63 21.86
C PRO A 242 18.11 -17.69 21.67
N ILE A 243 18.00 -18.41 20.57
CA ILE A 243 18.71 -19.64 20.32
C ILE A 243 20.19 -19.37 20.14
N PRO A 244 21.00 -19.81 21.09
CA PRO A 244 22.41 -19.95 20.86
C PRO A 244 22.74 -20.85 19.66
N SER A 245 21.82 -21.73 19.26
CA SER A 245 21.97 -22.70 18.19
C SER A 245 21.84 -22.13 16.78
N LEU A 246 21.08 -21.04 16.54
CA LEU A 246 21.07 -20.36 15.22
C LEU A 246 22.35 -19.56 14.97
N ARG A 247 23.11 -19.23 16.00
CA ARG A 247 24.45 -18.66 15.85
C ARG A 247 25.52 -19.71 15.49
N ARG A 248 25.17 -20.98 15.55
CA ARG A 248 26.00 -22.04 14.98
C ARG A 248 25.66 -22.11 13.49
N ASN A 249 26.56 -21.60 12.67
CA ASN A 249 26.47 -21.49 11.20
C ASN A 249 26.21 -22.80 10.45
N ASP A 250 25.82 -23.86 11.14
CA ASP A 250 25.85 -25.22 10.63
C ASP A 250 24.44 -25.78 10.30
N VAL A 251 23.36 -24.99 10.41
CA VAL A 251 22.01 -25.59 10.46
C VAL A 251 21.01 -25.12 9.42
N LEU A 252 21.32 -24.13 8.57
CA LEU A 252 20.45 -23.90 7.41
C LEU A 252 20.86 -24.85 6.28
N PRO A 253 19.94 -25.74 5.81
CA PRO A 253 20.21 -26.55 4.65
C PRO A 253 20.67 -25.66 3.50
N PRO A 254 21.62 -26.11 2.65
CA PRO A 254 22.09 -25.35 1.50
C PRO A 254 20.95 -24.82 0.63
N THR A 255 19.90 -25.60 0.45
CA THR A 255 18.66 -25.24 -0.24
C THR A 255 17.93 -24.04 0.37
N MET A 256 18.02 -23.82 1.68
CA MET A 256 17.41 -22.68 2.36
C MET A 256 18.26 -21.42 2.20
N GLN A 257 19.59 -21.57 2.14
CA GLN A 257 20.51 -20.47 1.82
C GLN A 257 20.34 -20.00 0.37
N GLU A 258 20.22 -20.93 -0.57
CA GLU A 258 19.92 -20.65 -1.98
C GLU A 258 18.55 -19.99 -2.13
N PHE A 259 17.53 -20.48 -1.44
CA PHE A 259 16.19 -19.88 -1.42
C PHE A 259 16.24 -18.44 -0.92
N MET A 260 16.91 -18.17 0.21
CA MET A 260 17.04 -16.82 0.78
C MET A 260 17.85 -15.91 -0.15
N HIS A 261 18.86 -16.43 -0.83
CA HIS A 261 19.67 -15.69 -1.80
C HIS A 261 18.86 -15.33 -3.06
N HIS A 262 18.10 -16.26 -3.61
CA HIS A 262 17.17 -16.01 -4.72
C HIS A 262 16.05 -15.06 -4.33
N PHE A 263 15.51 -15.20 -3.14
CA PHE A 263 14.47 -14.31 -2.62
C PHE A 263 14.96 -12.87 -2.48
N SER A 264 16.16 -12.66 -1.96
CA SER A 264 16.75 -11.32 -1.83
C SER A 264 17.07 -10.67 -3.19
N ASN A 265 17.43 -11.45 -4.20
CA ASN A 265 17.81 -10.95 -5.52
C ASN A 265 16.62 -10.74 -6.48
N SER A 266 15.45 -11.32 -6.21
CA SER A 266 14.26 -11.20 -7.05
C SER A 266 13.31 -10.08 -6.63
N TRP A 267 13.53 -9.44 -5.46
CA TRP A 267 12.61 -8.45 -4.87
C TRP A 267 13.24 -7.06 -4.64
N PHE A 268 14.49 -6.89 -4.96
CA PHE A 268 15.23 -5.63 -4.97
C PHE A 268 15.82 -5.35 -6.35
#